data_6969de458babc21020d22bab3bde1337
#
_entry.id   6969de458babc21020d22bab3bde1337
#
_cell.length_a   1.000
_cell.length_b   1.000
_cell.length_c   1.000
_cell.angle_alpha   90.00
_cell.angle_beta   90.00
_cell.angle_gamma   90.00
#
_symmetry.space_group_name_H-M   'P 1'
#
loop_
_entity.id
_entity.type
_entity.pdbx_description
1 polymer ?
#
loop_
_entity_poly.entity_id
_entity_poly.type
_entity_poly.pdbx_seq_one_letter_code
_entity_poly.pdbx_strand_id
1 'polypeptide(L)'
;VPNVTEQDVEEAAKVAEIEQKKWAKTSIYERAEKLYKFVDLVEENKERLAILLSNETGKPIKEARGEIANVRIGVRGFIEKAKHLYDTSIPVGSEAGNEKTMQITKRYPIGVIAAIIPFNFPSDLFCQKVPPAILMGNAIIVKPSNYNPLTLIEYVKLMIEAGVPAGCIQVLTGDGPVVGQALARNSKVHLVSLTGGTA
;
A
#
# COMPACT_ATOMS: atom_id res chain seq x y z
N VAL A 1 13.75 7.01 -14.92
CA VAL A 1 12.64 6.02 -14.92
C VAL A 1 11.71 6.31 -16.08
N PRO A 2 11.12 5.29 -16.72
CA PRO A 2 10.20 5.48 -17.83
C PRO A 2 8.89 6.14 -17.38
N ASN A 3 8.26 6.90 -18.26
CA ASN A 3 6.88 7.34 -18.09
C ASN A 3 5.95 6.26 -18.66
N VAL A 4 5.04 5.76 -17.86
CA VAL A 4 4.05 4.79 -18.28
C VAL A 4 2.88 5.47 -19.00
N THR A 5 2.21 4.71 -19.87
CA THR A 5 1.04 5.13 -20.64
C THR A 5 -0.26 4.74 -19.94
N GLU A 6 -1.40 5.23 -20.42
CA GLU A 6 -2.72 4.78 -19.95
C GLU A 6 -2.94 3.28 -20.19
N GLN A 7 -2.36 2.72 -21.26
CA GLN A 7 -2.44 1.29 -21.53
C GLN A 7 -1.69 0.47 -20.49
N ASP A 8 -0.50 0.93 -20.04
CA ASP A 8 0.24 0.27 -18.96
C ASP A 8 -0.55 0.29 -17.65
N VAL A 9 -1.29 1.38 -17.37
CA VAL A 9 -2.19 1.45 -16.21
C VAL A 9 -3.31 0.42 -16.30
N GLU A 10 -3.93 0.26 -17.47
CA GLU A 10 -4.99 -0.74 -17.67
C GLU A 10 -4.47 -2.17 -17.49
N GLU A 11 -3.28 -2.48 -18.01
CA GLU A 11 -2.65 -3.79 -17.85
C GLU A 11 -2.29 -4.07 -16.39
N ALA A 12 -1.68 -3.10 -15.70
CA ALA A 12 -1.36 -3.20 -14.29
C ALA A 12 -2.61 -3.44 -13.43
N ALA A 13 -3.71 -2.72 -13.70
CA ALA A 13 -4.97 -2.89 -12.99
C ALA A 13 -5.60 -4.27 -13.21
N LYS A 14 -5.54 -4.82 -14.44
CA LYS A 14 -5.98 -6.20 -14.75
C LYS A 14 -5.20 -7.24 -13.96
N VAL A 15 -3.87 -7.13 -13.95
CA VAL A 15 -3.00 -8.04 -13.20
C VAL A 15 -3.30 -7.94 -11.71
N ALA A 16 -3.43 -6.71 -11.19
CA ALA A 16 -3.74 -6.47 -9.78
C ALA A 16 -5.08 -7.09 -9.37
N GLU A 17 -6.12 -6.97 -10.19
CA GLU A 17 -7.44 -7.55 -9.91
C GLU A 17 -7.39 -9.09 -9.82
N ILE A 18 -6.65 -9.74 -10.71
CA ILE A 18 -6.50 -11.21 -10.72
C ILE A 18 -5.73 -11.68 -9.48
N GLU A 19 -4.61 -11.08 -9.21
CA GLU A 19 -3.73 -11.47 -8.09
C GLU A 19 -4.33 -11.12 -6.73
N GLN A 20 -5.08 -10.02 -6.63
CA GLN A 20 -5.78 -9.64 -5.42
C GLN A 20 -6.78 -10.72 -4.96
N LYS A 21 -7.52 -11.33 -5.88
CA LYS A 21 -8.48 -12.41 -5.56
C LYS A 21 -7.81 -13.63 -4.96
N LYS A 22 -6.56 -13.92 -5.33
CA LYS A 22 -5.73 -14.99 -4.73
C LYS A 22 -5.18 -14.54 -3.38
N TRP A 23 -4.63 -13.32 -3.32
CA TRP A 23 -4.06 -12.73 -2.12
C TRP A 23 -5.07 -12.58 -0.98
N ALA A 24 -6.30 -12.21 -1.28
CA ALA A 24 -7.39 -12.10 -0.31
C ALA A 24 -7.72 -13.41 0.41
N LYS A 25 -7.40 -14.57 -0.19
CA LYS A 25 -7.61 -15.89 0.40
C LYS A 25 -6.51 -16.31 1.38
N THR A 26 -5.36 -15.65 1.37
CA THR A 26 -4.30 -15.92 2.35
C THR A 26 -4.71 -15.38 3.73
N SER A 27 -4.19 -15.99 4.78
CA SER A 27 -4.50 -15.53 6.14
C SER A 27 -3.80 -14.20 6.44
N ILE A 28 -4.34 -13.44 7.41
CA ILE A 28 -3.69 -12.22 7.89
C ILE A 28 -2.30 -12.52 8.49
N TYR A 29 -2.10 -13.71 9.05
CA TYR A 29 -0.81 -14.15 9.59
C TYR A 29 0.23 -14.30 8.49
N GLU A 30 -0.10 -15.00 7.40
CA GLU A 30 0.81 -15.16 6.26
C GLU A 30 1.17 -13.82 5.63
N ARG A 31 0.21 -12.89 5.54
CA ARG A 31 0.46 -11.54 5.04
C ARG A 31 1.35 -10.74 6.00
N ALA A 32 1.11 -10.85 7.30
CA ALA A 32 1.93 -10.20 8.33
C ALA A 32 3.37 -10.69 8.33
N GLU A 33 3.61 -12.00 8.20
CA GLU A 33 4.96 -12.58 8.10
C GLU A 33 5.76 -11.98 6.94
N LYS A 34 5.12 -11.79 5.77
CA LYS A 34 5.78 -11.14 4.64
C LYS A 34 6.11 -9.67 4.93
N LEU A 35 5.24 -8.96 5.66
CA LEU A 35 5.51 -7.58 6.04
C LEU A 35 6.57 -7.47 7.14
N TYR A 36 6.67 -8.41 8.06
CA TYR A 36 7.80 -8.47 8.99
C TYR A 36 9.12 -8.67 8.23
N LYS A 37 9.15 -9.61 7.27
CA LYS A 37 10.33 -9.82 6.44
C LYS A 37 10.68 -8.57 5.61
N PHE A 38 9.69 -7.85 5.10
CA PHE A 38 9.92 -6.55 4.44
C PHE A 38 10.59 -5.55 5.39
N VAL A 39 10.13 -5.45 6.64
CA VAL A 39 10.74 -4.57 7.65
C VAL A 39 12.20 -4.95 7.90
N ASP A 40 12.51 -6.24 8.00
CA ASP A 40 13.87 -6.72 8.22
C ASP A 40 14.77 -6.40 7.00
N LEU A 41 14.29 -6.59 5.79
CA LEU A 41 14.99 -6.21 4.56
C LEU A 41 15.24 -4.69 4.46
N VAL A 42 14.27 -3.86 4.90
CA VAL A 42 14.48 -2.40 4.97
C VAL A 42 15.57 -2.06 6.00
N GLU A 43 15.57 -2.70 7.17
CA GLU A 43 16.59 -2.47 8.21
C GLU A 43 17.99 -2.87 7.72
N GLU A 44 18.12 -4.00 7.03
CA GLU A 44 19.39 -4.45 6.41
C GLU A 44 19.90 -3.46 5.36
N ASN A 45 19.00 -2.80 4.63
CA ASN A 45 19.31 -1.84 3.58
C ASN A 45 19.23 -0.37 4.01
N LYS A 46 19.05 -0.08 5.30
CA LYS A 46 18.67 1.26 5.80
C LYS A 46 19.60 2.40 5.35
N GLU A 47 20.90 2.18 5.40
CA GLU A 47 21.86 3.22 5.01
C GLU A 47 21.84 3.47 3.50
N ARG A 48 21.78 2.42 2.69
CA ARG A 48 21.63 2.53 1.23
C ARG A 48 20.34 3.27 0.85
N LEU A 49 19.24 2.94 1.50
CA LEU A 49 17.94 3.60 1.28
C LEU A 49 17.96 5.06 1.75
N ALA A 50 18.59 5.37 2.88
CA ALA A 50 18.72 6.74 3.36
C ALA A 50 19.55 7.62 2.42
N ILE A 51 20.65 7.10 1.89
CA ILE A 51 21.48 7.78 0.89
C ILE A 51 20.66 8.02 -0.39
N LEU A 52 19.94 7.01 -0.87
CA LEU A 52 19.07 7.13 -2.05
C LEU A 52 18.02 8.19 -1.83
N LEU A 53 17.30 8.16 -0.71
CA LEU A 53 16.27 9.11 -0.35
C LEU A 53 16.82 10.54 -0.25
N SER A 54 17.97 10.72 0.39
CA SER A 54 18.65 12.01 0.49
C SER A 54 19.02 12.56 -0.89
N ASN A 55 19.57 11.72 -1.77
CA ASN A 55 19.98 12.12 -3.11
C ASN A 55 18.80 12.55 -4.00
N GLU A 56 17.68 11.82 -3.96
CA GLU A 56 16.54 12.13 -4.83
C GLU A 56 15.61 13.22 -4.27
N THR A 57 15.63 13.49 -2.96
CA THR A 57 14.78 14.51 -2.33
C THR A 57 15.51 15.80 -2.00
N GLY A 58 16.85 15.75 -1.92
CA GLY A 58 17.66 16.87 -1.43
C GLY A 58 17.59 17.10 0.08
N LYS A 59 16.90 16.25 0.86
CA LYS A 59 16.83 16.38 2.31
C LYS A 59 18.15 16.00 2.99
N PRO A 60 18.48 16.58 4.17
CA PRO A 60 19.66 16.18 4.93
C PRO A 60 19.66 14.69 5.24
N ILE A 61 20.83 14.04 5.15
CA ILE A 61 20.97 12.59 5.40
C ILE A 61 20.45 12.16 6.79
N LYS A 62 20.55 13.03 7.80
CA LYS A 62 20.01 12.78 9.14
C LYS A 62 18.49 12.62 9.10
N GLU A 63 17.80 13.46 8.34
CA GLU A 63 16.33 13.38 8.17
C GLU A 63 15.94 12.15 7.34
N ALA A 64 16.67 11.86 6.25
CA ALA A 64 16.47 10.66 5.46
C ALA A 64 16.61 9.37 6.29
N ARG A 65 17.65 9.28 7.15
CA ARG A 65 17.80 8.16 8.10
C ARG A 65 16.64 8.04 9.07
N GLY A 66 16.12 9.15 9.56
CA GLY A 66 14.94 9.18 10.43
C GLY A 66 13.68 8.65 9.71
N GLU A 67 13.46 9.10 8.48
CA GLU A 67 12.32 8.68 7.68
C GLU A 67 12.39 7.17 7.34
N ILE A 68 13.57 6.64 6.99
CA ILE A 68 13.76 5.21 6.77
C ILE A 68 13.50 4.41 8.07
N ALA A 69 13.96 4.91 9.23
CA ALA A 69 13.73 4.24 10.51
C ALA A 69 12.24 4.17 10.90
N ASN A 70 11.44 5.16 10.51
CA ASN A 70 10.00 5.19 10.74
C ASN A 70 9.25 4.04 10.05
N VAL A 71 9.78 3.51 8.94
CA VAL A 71 9.19 2.36 8.22
C VAL A 71 8.94 1.19 9.15
N ARG A 72 9.95 0.84 9.96
CA ARG A 72 9.83 -0.26 10.94
C ARG A 72 8.73 -0.01 11.95
N ILE A 73 8.64 1.21 12.48
CA ILE A 73 7.65 1.57 13.50
C ILE A 73 6.25 1.54 12.89
N GLY A 74 6.08 2.20 11.74
CA GLY A 74 4.78 2.30 11.07
C GLY A 74 4.22 0.95 10.64
N VAL A 75 5.03 0.13 9.95
CA VAL A 75 4.58 -1.18 9.44
C VAL A 75 4.20 -2.11 10.60
N ARG A 76 5.03 -2.20 11.65
CA ARG A 76 4.71 -3.01 12.84
C ARG A 76 3.45 -2.52 13.54
N GLY A 77 3.28 -1.21 13.68
CA GLY A 77 2.06 -0.63 14.27
C GLY A 77 0.80 -1.00 13.48
N PHE A 78 0.85 -0.98 12.14
CA PHE A 78 -0.28 -1.42 11.31
C PHE A 78 -0.56 -2.92 11.44
N ILE A 79 0.48 -3.76 11.54
CA ILE A 79 0.30 -5.21 11.72
C ILE A 79 -0.42 -5.48 13.04
N GLU A 80 0.03 -4.87 14.14
CA GLU A 80 -0.63 -5.04 15.45
C GLU A 80 -2.06 -4.52 15.43
N LYS A 81 -2.30 -3.34 14.86
CA LYS A 81 -3.65 -2.80 14.73
C LYS A 81 -4.59 -3.71 13.93
N ALA A 82 -4.10 -4.26 12.81
CA ALA A 82 -4.91 -5.11 11.93
C ALA A 82 -5.31 -6.44 12.58
N LYS A 83 -4.41 -7.03 13.40
CA LYS A 83 -4.72 -8.26 14.16
C LYS A 83 -5.84 -8.07 15.18
N HIS A 84 -6.12 -6.83 15.57
CA HIS A 84 -7.16 -6.44 16.53
C HIS A 84 -8.37 -5.77 15.88
N LEU A 85 -8.54 -5.88 14.56
CA LEU A 85 -9.74 -5.45 13.86
C LEU A 85 -10.77 -6.58 13.89
N TYR A 86 -11.65 -6.53 14.91
CA TYR A 86 -12.70 -7.52 15.08
C TYR A 86 -13.97 -7.17 14.29
N ASP A 87 -14.69 -8.20 13.89
CA ASP A 87 -16.05 -8.09 13.38
C ASP A 87 -16.99 -7.74 14.54
N THR A 88 -18.15 -7.15 14.23
CA THR A 88 -19.09 -6.67 15.23
C THR A 88 -20.39 -7.44 15.18
N SER A 89 -20.85 -7.93 16.32
CA SER A 89 -22.23 -8.43 16.47
C SER A 89 -23.14 -7.27 16.83
N ILE A 90 -24.26 -7.13 16.10
CA ILE A 90 -25.24 -6.07 16.30
C ILE A 90 -26.45 -6.68 17.05
N PRO A 91 -26.83 -6.15 18.22
CA PRO A 91 -27.96 -6.65 19.00
C PRO A 91 -29.27 -6.17 18.38
N VAL A 92 -29.83 -6.93 17.44
CA VAL A 92 -31.11 -6.62 16.78
C VAL A 92 -32.31 -7.24 17.50
N GLY A 93 -32.08 -8.13 18.46
CA GLY A 93 -33.17 -8.79 19.23
C GLY A 93 -33.96 -7.87 20.17
N SER A 94 -33.55 -6.59 20.28
CA SER A 94 -34.31 -5.56 21.00
C SER A 94 -35.49 -4.99 20.17
N GLU A 95 -35.56 -5.29 18.88
CA GLU A 95 -36.64 -4.87 18.01
C GLU A 95 -37.70 -5.97 17.88
N ALA A 96 -38.98 -5.60 18.02
CA ALA A 96 -40.08 -6.55 17.91
C ALA A 96 -40.09 -7.28 16.58
N GLY A 97 -40.12 -8.61 16.60
CA GLY A 97 -40.05 -9.47 15.42
C GLY A 97 -38.63 -9.92 15.05
N ASN A 98 -37.60 -9.38 15.70
CA ASN A 98 -36.19 -9.73 15.46
C ASN A 98 -35.55 -10.55 16.60
N GLU A 99 -36.35 -11.11 17.51
CA GLU A 99 -35.90 -11.81 18.73
C GLU A 99 -34.99 -13.02 18.43
N LYS A 100 -35.12 -13.61 17.25
CA LYS A 100 -34.32 -14.78 16.78
C LYS A 100 -33.27 -14.41 15.74
N THR A 101 -33.11 -13.13 15.42
CA THR A 101 -32.18 -12.64 14.40
C THR A 101 -30.80 -12.43 15.00
N MET A 102 -29.77 -12.93 14.32
CA MET A 102 -28.39 -12.62 14.60
C MET A 102 -27.82 -11.80 13.45
N GLN A 103 -27.28 -10.63 13.72
CA GLN A 103 -26.63 -9.77 12.74
C GLN A 103 -25.16 -9.57 13.08
N ILE A 104 -24.29 -9.86 12.13
CA ILE A 104 -22.83 -9.64 12.25
C ILE A 104 -22.34 -8.81 11.06
N THR A 105 -21.40 -7.91 11.33
CA THR A 105 -20.64 -7.23 10.28
C THR A 105 -19.34 -8.00 10.04
N LYS A 106 -18.93 -8.11 8.77
CA LYS A 106 -17.64 -8.71 8.41
C LYS A 106 -16.89 -7.79 7.45
N ARG A 107 -15.59 -7.63 7.69
CA ARG A 107 -14.73 -6.80 6.84
C ARG A 107 -14.13 -7.65 5.71
N TYR A 108 -14.15 -7.11 4.50
CA TYR A 108 -13.52 -7.70 3.33
C TYR A 108 -12.56 -6.72 2.67
N PRO A 109 -11.52 -7.21 1.95
CA PRO A 109 -10.69 -6.35 1.12
C PRO A 109 -11.55 -5.61 0.10
N ILE A 110 -11.24 -4.34 -0.16
CA ILE A 110 -11.97 -3.55 -1.15
C ILE A 110 -11.58 -3.92 -2.59
N GLY A 111 -10.40 -4.48 -2.79
CA GLY A 111 -9.91 -4.90 -4.10
C GLY A 111 -8.58 -4.27 -4.50
N VAL A 112 -8.55 -3.54 -5.61
CA VAL A 112 -7.37 -2.83 -6.10
C VAL A 112 -7.39 -1.38 -5.62
N ILE A 113 -6.27 -0.93 -5.07
CA ILE A 113 -6.09 0.43 -4.54
C ILE A 113 -5.02 1.15 -5.35
N ALA A 114 -5.25 2.40 -5.72
CA ALA A 114 -4.21 3.29 -6.22
C ALA A 114 -3.68 4.17 -5.08
N ALA A 115 -2.37 4.13 -4.83
CA ALA A 115 -1.69 4.99 -3.87
C ALA A 115 -0.88 6.07 -4.59
N ILE A 116 -1.34 7.31 -4.55
CA ILE A 116 -0.64 8.47 -5.13
C ILE A 116 0.11 9.17 -4.00
N ILE A 117 1.45 9.24 -4.14
CA ILE A 117 2.37 9.64 -3.08
C ILE A 117 3.18 10.86 -3.54
N PRO A 118 3.20 11.95 -2.76
CA PRO A 118 3.97 13.15 -3.06
C PRO A 118 5.46 12.99 -2.71
N PHE A 119 6.24 14.03 -2.97
CA PHE A 119 7.70 14.03 -2.88
C PHE A 119 8.27 14.33 -1.49
N ASN A 120 7.52 14.95 -0.60
CA ASN A 120 8.07 15.52 0.65
C ASN A 120 8.47 14.47 1.71
N PHE A 121 7.61 13.47 1.95
CA PHE A 121 7.85 12.35 2.87
C PHE A 121 7.44 11.02 2.23
N PRO A 122 8.15 10.59 1.15
CA PRO A 122 7.72 9.44 0.37
C PRO A 122 7.69 8.14 1.16
N SER A 123 8.66 7.89 2.05
CA SER A 123 8.73 6.66 2.84
C SER A 123 7.63 6.59 3.90
N ASP A 124 7.39 7.67 4.62
CA ASP A 124 6.32 7.72 5.63
C ASP A 124 4.94 7.53 4.98
N LEU A 125 4.69 8.21 3.86
CA LEU A 125 3.42 8.13 3.15
C LEU A 125 3.22 6.78 2.44
N PHE A 126 4.30 6.16 1.96
CA PHE A 126 4.26 4.77 1.51
C PHE A 126 3.82 3.84 2.64
N CYS A 127 4.43 3.96 3.82
CA CYS A 127 4.10 3.13 4.97
C CYS A 127 2.66 3.31 5.46
N GLN A 128 2.09 4.50 5.35
CA GLN A 128 0.71 4.77 5.73
C GLN A 128 -0.32 4.16 4.76
N LYS A 129 0.05 3.90 3.52
CA LYS A 129 -0.86 3.43 2.46
C LYS A 129 -0.64 1.98 2.07
N VAL A 130 0.60 1.61 1.77
CA VAL A 130 0.92 0.34 1.10
C VAL A 130 0.88 -0.86 2.05
N PRO A 131 1.63 -0.90 3.16
CA PRO A 131 1.58 -2.03 4.09
C PRO A 131 0.19 -2.34 4.63
N PRO A 132 -0.63 -1.36 5.09
CA PRO A 132 -1.97 -1.68 5.57
C PRO A 132 -2.89 -2.19 4.45
N ALA A 133 -2.77 -1.71 3.21
CA ALA A 133 -3.54 -2.23 2.08
C ALA A 133 -3.21 -3.71 1.80
N ILE A 134 -1.93 -4.05 1.68
CA ILE A 134 -1.42 -5.42 1.46
C ILE A 134 -1.82 -6.34 2.61
N LEU A 135 -1.65 -5.88 3.86
CA LEU A 135 -2.00 -6.63 5.06
C LEU A 135 -3.48 -7.03 5.11
N MET A 136 -4.36 -6.11 4.68
CA MET A 136 -5.81 -6.35 4.66
C MET A 136 -6.29 -7.09 3.40
N GLY A 137 -5.36 -7.63 2.58
CA GLY A 137 -5.69 -8.49 1.45
C GLY A 137 -6.04 -7.77 0.16
N ASN A 138 -5.72 -6.48 0.05
CA ASN A 138 -5.88 -5.71 -1.18
C ASN A 138 -4.65 -5.86 -2.08
N ALA A 139 -4.79 -5.56 -3.38
CA ALA A 139 -3.69 -5.22 -4.24
C ALA A 139 -3.53 -3.70 -4.29
N ILE A 140 -2.30 -3.23 -4.54
CA ILE A 140 -2.02 -1.79 -4.56
C ILE A 140 -1.08 -1.42 -5.71
N ILE A 141 -1.44 -0.37 -6.41
CA ILE A 141 -0.63 0.25 -7.47
C ILE A 141 -0.13 1.59 -6.93
N VAL A 142 1.18 1.71 -6.79
CA VAL A 142 1.84 2.89 -6.24
C VAL A 142 2.22 3.83 -7.37
N LYS A 143 1.77 5.06 -7.30
CA LYS A 143 2.25 6.15 -8.15
C LYS A 143 3.11 7.11 -7.31
N PRO A 144 4.43 7.01 -7.39
CA PRO A 144 5.32 7.97 -6.74
C PRO A 144 5.27 9.34 -7.43
N SER A 145 5.82 10.34 -6.77
CA SER A 145 6.14 11.61 -7.44
C SER A 145 7.20 11.39 -8.52
N ASN A 146 7.14 12.17 -9.60
CA ASN A 146 8.16 12.14 -10.65
C ASN A 146 9.53 12.64 -10.17
N TYR A 147 9.55 13.42 -9.09
CA TYR A 147 10.80 14.00 -8.56
C TYR A 147 11.66 12.98 -7.82
N ASN A 148 11.04 11.98 -7.18
CA ASN A 148 11.74 11.03 -6.31
C ASN A 148 11.11 9.64 -6.27
N PRO A 149 11.05 8.94 -7.41
CA PRO A 149 10.41 7.62 -7.51
C PRO A 149 11.27 6.46 -6.99
N LEU A 150 12.61 6.64 -6.90
CA LEU A 150 13.54 5.52 -6.77
C LEU A 150 13.44 4.81 -5.42
N THR A 151 13.29 5.55 -4.32
CA THR A 151 13.13 4.95 -2.99
C THR A 151 11.87 4.08 -2.93
N LEU A 152 10.76 4.52 -3.53
CA LEU A 152 9.52 3.73 -3.54
C LEU A 152 9.61 2.51 -4.48
N ILE A 153 10.34 2.61 -5.58
CA ILE A 153 10.67 1.46 -6.44
C ILE A 153 11.46 0.42 -5.64
N GLU A 154 12.46 0.84 -4.87
CA GLU A 154 13.22 -0.08 -4.02
C GLU A 154 12.34 -0.74 -2.95
N TYR A 155 11.43 0.00 -2.31
CA TYR A 155 10.47 -0.60 -1.36
C TYR A 155 9.58 -1.65 -2.01
N VAL A 156 9.08 -1.40 -3.22
CA VAL A 156 8.28 -2.39 -3.95
C VAL A 156 9.11 -3.65 -4.24
N LYS A 157 10.38 -3.50 -4.66
CA LYS A 157 11.30 -4.64 -4.85
C LYS A 157 11.51 -5.43 -3.55
N LEU A 158 11.75 -4.75 -2.43
CA LEU A 158 11.93 -5.41 -1.13
C LEU A 158 10.64 -6.10 -0.66
N MET A 159 9.46 -5.56 -0.95
CA MET A 159 8.19 -6.24 -0.66
C MET A 159 8.01 -7.52 -1.49
N ILE A 160 8.40 -7.49 -2.77
CA ILE A 160 8.37 -8.68 -3.64
C ILE A 160 9.38 -9.72 -3.13
N GLU A 161 10.59 -9.31 -2.75
CA GLU A 161 11.60 -10.18 -2.14
C GLU A 161 11.13 -10.77 -0.81
N ALA A 162 10.36 -10.02 -0.03
CA ALA A 162 9.71 -10.48 1.19
C ALA A 162 8.61 -11.52 0.93
N GLY A 163 8.18 -11.68 -0.33
CA GLY A 163 7.20 -12.67 -0.78
C GLY A 163 5.79 -12.14 -0.99
N VAL A 164 5.61 -10.81 -1.09
CA VAL A 164 4.37 -10.23 -1.60
C VAL A 164 4.31 -10.49 -3.12
N PRO A 165 3.23 -11.04 -3.67
CA PRO A 165 3.14 -11.28 -5.11
C PRO A 165 3.30 -9.99 -5.92
N ALA A 166 4.12 -10.01 -6.96
CA ALA A 166 4.39 -8.83 -7.78
C ALA A 166 3.12 -8.22 -8.41
N GLY A 167 2.10 -9.05 -8.71
CA GLY A 167 0.83 -8.55 -9.20
C GLY A 167 -0.02 -7.84 -8.12
N CYS A 168 0.24 -8.11 -6.82
CA CYS A 168 -0.46 -7.43 -5.72
C CYS A 168 0.19 -6.10 -5.34
N ILE A 169 1.45 -5.87 -5.70
CA ILE A 169 2.15 -4.61 -5.47
C ILE A 169 2.90 -4.20 -6.72
N GLN A 170 2.53 -3.07 -7.28
CA GLN A 170 3.12 -2.53 -8.51
C GLN A 170 3.46 -1.06 -8.32
N VAL A 171 4.42 -0.56 -9.10
CA VAL A 171 4.78 0.85 -9.13
C VAL A 171 4.72 1.37 -10.56
N LEU A 172 3.96 2.44 -10.77
CA LEU A 172 3.81 3.11 -12.05
C LEU A 172 4.34 4.54 -11.96
N THR A 173 5.36 4.82 -12.73
CA THR A 173 6.01 6.14 -12.81
C THR A 173 5.45 6.94 -13.98
N GLY A 174 5.41 8.25 -13.86
CA GLY A 174 4.93 9.14 -14.91
C GLY A 174 4.13 10.32 -14.37
N ASP A 175 3.71 11.19 -15.27
CA ASP A 175 3.05 12.45 -14.94
C ASP A 175 1.72 12.26 -14.20
N GLY A 176 1.48 13.13 -13.22
CA GLY A 176 0.26 13.14 -12.42
C GLY A 176 -1.01 13.20 -13.27
N PRO A 177 -1.12 14.17 -14.19
CA PRO A 177 -2.27 14.31 -15.10
C PRO A 177 -2.52 13.08 -15.99
N VAL A 178 -1.49 12.34 -16.37
CA VAL A 178 -1.64 11.13 -17.21
C VAL A 178 -1.90 9.90 -16.33
N VAL A 179 -0.91 9.48 -15.55
CA VAL A 179 -0.96 8.23 -14.78
C VAL A 179 -1.94 8.32 -13.60
N GLY A 180 -1.95 9.47 -12.90
CA GLY A 180 -2.86 9.68 -11.77
C GLY A 180 -4.32 9.69 -12.20
N GLN A 181 -4.66 10.37 -13.29
CA GLN A 181 -6.02 10.39 -13.84
C GLN A 181 -6.43 9.02 -14.42
N ALA A 182 -5.51 8.35 -15.13
CA ALA A 182 -5.77 7.01 -15.63
C ALA A 182 -6.10 6.02 -14.50
N LEU A 183 -5.35 6.05 -13.39
CA LEU A 183 -5.64 5.27 -12.19
C LEU A 183 -6.99 5.62 -11.57
N ALA A 184 -7.31 6.92 -11.44
CA ALA A 184 -8.55 7.39 -10.83
C ALA A 184 -9.81 7.06 -11.67
N ARG A 185 -9.67 6.95 -12.98
CA ARG A 185 -10.77 6.63 -13.90
C ARG A 185 -10.92 5.14 -14.19
N ASN A 186 -9.93 4.33 -13.81
CA ASN A 186 -9.92 2.90 -14.13
C ASN A 186 -10.97 2.16 -13.31
N SER A 187 -11.89 1.46 -13.99
CA SER A 187 -13.00 0.73 -13.35
C SER A 187 -12.56 -0.44 -12.46
N LYS A 188 -11.31 -0.91 -12.58
CA LYS A 188 -10.73 -1.96 -11.74
C LYS A 188 -10.05 -1.41 -10.49
N VAL A 189 -9.86 -0.09 -10.40
CA VAL A 189 -9.36 0.59 -9.19
C VAL A 189 -10.55 0.96 -8.32
N HIS A 190 -10.68 0.33 -7.17
CA HIS A 190 -11.82 0.47 -6.28
C HIS A 190 -11.67 1.59 -5.25
N LEU A 191 -10.43 2.03 -5.00
CA LEU A 191 -10.12 3.11 -4.07
C LEU A 191 -8.86 3.85 -4.53
N VAL A 192 -8.90 5.19 -4.44
CA VAL A 192 -7.72 6.03 -4.63
C VAL A 192 -7.35 6.67 -3.30
N SER A 193 -6.13 6.40 -2.84
CA SER A 193 -5.52 7.03 -1.66
C SER A 193 -4.52 8.08 -2.11
N LEU A 194 -4.96 9.33 -2.18
CA LEU A 194 -4.16 10.47 -2.60
C LEU A 194 -3.62 11.24 -1.39
N THR A 195 -2.35 11.58 -1.43
CA THR A 195 -1.75 12.67 -0.66
C THR A 195 -1.03 13.60 -1.63
N GLY A 196 -1.33 14.89 -1.60
CA GLY A 196 -0.76 15.86 -2.55
C GLY A 196 -1.37 17.24 -2.41
N GLY A 197 -1.13 18.09 -3.42
CA GLY A 197 -1.72 19.42 -3.53
C GLY A 197 -3.15 19.41 -4.04
N THR A 198 -3.75 20.60 -4.08
CA THR A 198 -5.13 20.84 -4.58
C THR A 198 -5.20 21.09 -6.09
N ALA A 199 -4.08 21.16 -6.76
CA ALA A 199 -3.99 21.39 -8.21
C ALA A 199 -3.96 20.09 -9.01
#